data_5753e35d1599a3d403215a7a6ca3cad6
#
_entry.id   5753e35d1599a3d403215a7a6ca3cad6
#
_cell.length_a   1.000
_cell.length_b   1.000
_cell.length_c   1.000
_cell.angle_alpha   90.00
_cell.angle_beta   90.00
_cell.angle_gamma   90.00
#
_symmetry.space_group_name_H-M   'P 1'
#
loop_
_entity.id
_entity.type
_entity.pdbx_description
1 polymer ?
#
loop_
_entity_poly.entity_id
_entity_poly.type
_entity_poly.pdbx_seq_one_letter_code
_entity_poly.pdbx_strand_id
1 'polypeptide(L)'
;MSNVLIVTLIVGAVLGRIAAGWAAQVLVDIPSTKLAGCAQCDYGCSVWQRWFALSAVRCRRCSNQWTVRWPMISAVTLAVLSTAYAWLLTVAECQNVTEVQPGMPMHLLRLPFHLIFLFLITAATLTDLLDYAIPDDFIVVGIVTAVLGATVSGDLQIIHVWVNWDAQIPGLYGPYLPEWMKHHHHLHGLVWSLAGMTAGATFIWVVRGISGWILGQPAMGFGDVTLMAMIGAFMGWQPALCAITIAPVTAIVVGSLVRVITGRTFVAFGPYLAVSAVIVLCTWRWIWAEPLLTRDIFSHWPSILGLVGGALAALGVLLGGLRMFLSMSTDSIRR
;
A
#
# COMPACT_ATOMS: atom_id res chain seq x y z
N MET A 1 -19.78 19.02 -6.93
CA MET A 1 -19.54 17.58 -6.77
C MET A 1 -19.16 16.89 -8.09
N SER A 2 -19.99 16.97 -9.15
CA SER A 2 -19.65 16.40 -10.47
C SER A 2 -18.29 16.85 -11.03
N ASN A 3 -17.93 18.11 -10.88
CA ASN A 3 -16.64 18.64 -11.35
C ASN A 3 -15.42 17.99 -10.64
N VAL A 4 -15.51 17.70 -9.35
CA VAL A 4 -14.42 17.04 -8.61
C VAL A 4 -14.21 15.62 -9.13
N LEU A 5 -15.28 14.87 -9.37
CA LEU A 5 -15.19 13.50 -9.89
C LEU A 5 -14.63 13.46 -11.32
N ILE A 6 -15.02 14.42 -12.18
CA ILE A 6 -14.46 14.52 -13.54
C ILE A 6 -12.97 14.86 -13.49
N VAL A 7 -12.59 15.84 -12.66
CA VAL A 7 -11.18 16.22 -12.50
C VAL A 7 -10.37 15.04 -11.98
N THR A 8 -10.84 14.33 -10.96
CA THR A 8 -10.11 13.17 -10.41
C THR A 8 -10.01 12.00 -11.40
N LEU A 9 -11.01 11.80 -12.25
CA LEU A 9 -10.97 10.82 -13.34
C LEU A 9 -9.83 11.15 -14.33
N ILE A 10 -9.78 12.40 -14.79
CA ILE A 10 -8.77 12.85 -15.74
C ILE A 10 -7.39 12.82 -15.11
N VAL A 11 -7.23 13.37 -13.90
CA VAL A 11 -5.97 13.36 -13.16
C VAL A 11 -5.50 11.93 -12.91
N GLY A 12 -6.39 11.04 -12.47
CA GLY A 12 -6.07 9.63 -12.26
C GLY A 12 -5.60 8.93 -13.54
N ALA A 13 -6.26 9.18 -14.67
CA ALA A 13 -5.84 8.63 -15.96
C ALA A 13 -4.44 9.13 -16.38
N VAL A 14 -4.15 10.40 -16.20
CA VAL A 14 -2.84 10.98 -16.49
C VAL A 14 -1.77 10.41 -15.56
N LEU A 15 -2.02 10.41 -14.25
CA LEU A 15 -1.11 9.85 -13.26
C LEU A 15 -0.84 8.36 -13.49
N GLY A 16 -1.85 7.57 -13.87
CA GLY A 16 -1.65 6.15 -14.18
C GLY A 16 -0.72 5.92 -15.36
N ARG A 17 -0.75 6.80 -16.36
CA ARG A 17 0.19 6.76 -17.48
C ARG A 17 1.60 7.15 -17.05
N ILE A 18 1.72 8.17 -16.21
CA ILE A 18 3.00 8.60 -15.66
C ILE A 18 3.59 7.48 -14.78
N ALA A 19 2.78 6.82 -13.96
CA ALA A 19 3.22 5.68 -13.15
C ALA A 19 3.80 4.54 -14.00
N ALA A 20 3.12 4.16 -15.09
CA ALA A 20 3.62 3.15 -16.00
C ALA A 20 4.89 3.58 -16.74
N GLY A 21 4.99 4.86 -17.12
CA GLY A 21 6.17 5.44 -17.75
C GLY A 21 7.38 5.45 -16.80
N TRP A 22 7.17 5.85 -15.56
CA TRP A 22 8.21 5.84 -14.53
C TRP A 22 8.64 4.42 -14.16
N ALA A 23 7.69 3.50 -13.95
CA ALA A 23 7.98 2.08 -13.75
C ALA A 23 8.83 1.50 -14.89
N ALA A 24 8.47 1.79 -16.14
CA ALA A 24 9.24 1.36 -17.30
C ALA A 24 10.64 1.98 -17.38
N GLN A 25 10.83 3.20 -16.89
CA GLN A 25 12.13 3.86 -16.85
C GLN A 25 13.06 3.25 -15.81
N VAL A 26 12.55 2.97 -14.62
CA VAL A 26 13.33 2.38 -13.53
C VAL A 26 13.72 0.93 -13.85
N LEU A 27 12.84 0.20 -14.56
CA LEU A 27 13.11 -1.18 -14.97
C LEU A 27 14.00 -1.30 -16.22
N VAL A 28 14.41 -0.20 -16.86
CA VAL A 28 15.27 -0.23 -18.09
C VAL A 28 16.62 -0.89 -17.87
N ASP A 29 17.17 -0.74 -16.67
CA ASP A 29 18.49 -1.29 -16.33
C ASP A 29 18.43 -2.80 -16.01
N ILE A 30 17.23 -3.40 -16.02
CA ILE A 30 17.02 -4.82 -15.76
C ILE A 30 16.78 -5.53 -17.09
N PRO A 31 17.67 -6.46 -17.53
CA PRO A 31 17.63 -7.08 -18.88
C PRO A 31 16.36 -7.88 -19.18
N SER A 32 15.57 -8.23 -18.16
CA SER A 32 14.39 -9.09 -18.29
C SER A 32 13.11 -8.38 -18.74
N THR A 33 13.09 -7.03 -18.80
CA THR A 33 11.85 -6.30 -19.01
C THR A 33 11.52 -6.07 -20.48
N LYS A 34 10.53 -6.79 -20.96
CA LYS A 34 9.88 -6.61 -22.27
C LYS A 34 9.15 -5.25 -22.44
N LEU A 35 9.23 -4.37 -21.44
CA LEU A 35 8.58 -3.04 -21.43
C LEU A 35 9.39 -1.96 -22.12
N ALA A 36 10.70 -2.10 -22.13
CA ALA A 36 11.61 -1.01 -22.49
C ALA A 36 12.15 -1.09 -23.90
N GLY A 37 11.97 -2.19 -24.64
CA GLY A 37 12.57 -2.37 -25.95
C GLY A 37 11.74 -3.21 -26.93
N CYS A 38 12.16 -3.17 -28.18
CA CYS A 38 11.59 -4.00 -29.23
C CYS A 38 12.04 -5.46 -29.06
N ALA A 39 11.10 -6.39 -28.98
CA ALA A 39 11.37 -7.81 -28.81
C ALA A 39 12.22 -8.44 -29.94
N GLN A 40 12.32 -7.78 -31.09
CA GLN A 40 13.04 -8.30 -32.27
C GLN A 40 14.46 -7.75 -32.43
N CYS A 41 14.74 -6.53 -31.99
CA CYS A 41 16.04 -5.89 -32.23
C CYS A 41 16.65 -5.22 -31.00
N ASP A 42 16.06 -5.39 -29.85
CA ASP A 42 16.50 -4.84 -28.55
C ASP A 42 16.69 -3.31 -28.53
N TYR A 43 16.09 -2.62 -29.51
CA TYR A 43 16.16 -1.17 -29.61
C TYR A 43 15.24 -0.52 -28.56
N GLY A 44 15.83 0.24 -27.64
CA GLY A 44 15.10 0.91 -26.57
C GLY A 44 14.08 1.94 -27.07
N CYS A 45 12.91 1.98 -26.45
CA CYS A 45 11.93 3.04 -26.67
C CYS A 45 12.47 4.39 -26.19
N SER A 46 12.15 5.48 -26.90
CA SER A 46 12.40 6.83 -26.38
C SER A 46 11.53 7.09 -25.14
N VAL A 47 12.00 7.96 -24.23
CA VAL A 47 11.26 8.36 -23.01
C VAL A 47 9.84 8.82 -23.37
N TRP A 48 9.69 9.64 -24.40
CA TRP A 48 8.40 10.12 -24.89
C TRP A 48 7.48 9.00 -25.39
N GLN A 49 8.01 8.00 -26.06
CA GLN A 49 7.21 6.85 -26.51
C GLN A 49 6.73 6.00 -25.34
N ARG A 50 7.53 5.88 -24.27
CA ARG A 50 7.12 5.16 -23.05
C ARG A 50 5.99 5.87 -22.30
N TRP A 51 6.08 7.20 -22.19
CA TRP A 51 5.14 8.00 -21.41
C TRP A 51 3.82 8.26 -22.15
N PHE A 52 3.85 8.42 -23.48
CA PHE A 52 2.71 8.89 -24.27
C PHE A 52 2.16 7.88 -25.28
N ALA A 53 2.73 6.68 -25.42
CA ALA A 53 2.19 5.66 -26.33
C ALA A 53 0.78 5.22 -25.92
N LEU A 54 -0.20 5.40 -26.81
CA LEU A 54 -1.60 5.10 -26.54
C LEU A 54 -1.89 3.60 -26.55
N SER A 55 -1.36 2.85 -27.53
CA SER A 55 -1.62 1.41 -27.64
C SER A 55 -0.60 0.63 -28.46
N ALA A 56 0.07 1.26 -29.42
CA ALA A 56 1.06 0.62 -30.25
C ALA A 56 2.26 1.54 -30.45
N VAL A 57 3.44 0.96 -30.32
CA VAL A 57 4.72 1.64 -30.58
C VAL A 57 5.36 0.97 -31.78
N ARG A 58 5.79 1.77 -32.77
CA ARG A 58 6.56 1.30 -33.92
C ARG A 58 8.04 1.45 -33.63
N CYS A 59 8.79 0.36 -33.76
CA CYS A 59 10.23 0.40 -33.62
C CYS A 59 10.85 1.24 -34.74
N ARG A 60 11.73 2.18 -34.38
CA ARG A 60 12.46 2.99 -35.36
C ARG A 60 13.52 2.21 -36.14
N ARG A 61 13.96 1.06 -35.64
CA ARG A 61 15.03 0.27 -36.24
C ARG A 61 14.51 -0.86 -37.13
N CYS A 62 13.49 -1.61 -36.72
CA CYS A 62 12.98 -2.76 -37.45
C CYS A 62 11.52 -2.59 -37.93
N SER A 63 10.91 -1.43 -37.70
CA SER A 63 9.52 -1.11 -38.03
C SER A 63 8.46 -2.05 -37.40
N ASN A 64 8.87 -2.98 -36.55
CA ASN A 64 7.94 -3.85 -35.87
C ASN A 64 7.01 -3.06 -34.93
N GLN A 65 5.75 -3.44 -34.89
CA GLN A 65 4.77 -2.87 -33.98
C GLN A 65 4.55 -3.80 -32.79
N TRP A 66 4.62 -3.26 -31.57
CA TRP A 66 4.19 -3.98 -30.39
C TRP A 66 3.20 -3.16 -29.57
N THR A 67 2.25 -3.86 -28.97
CA THR A 67 1.24 -3.24 -28.12
C THR A 67 1.74 -3.15 -26.68
N VAL A 68 1.76 -1.95 -26.11
CA VAL A 68 2.07 -1.72 -24.71
C VAL A 68 0.75 -1.59 -23.96
N ARG A 69 0.32 -2.65 -23.27
CA ARG A 69 -0.97 -2.68 -22.57
C ARG A 69 -0.91 -2.00 -21.18
N TRP A 70 0.23 -2.03 -20.52
CA TRP A 70 0.41 -1.56 -19.16
C TRP A 70 0.08 -0.07 -18.93
N PRO A 71 0.46 0.89 -19.81
CA PRO A 71 0.07 2.28 -19.64
C PRO A 71 -1.45 2.51 -19.72
N MET A 72 -2.16 1.70 -20.49
CA MET A 72 -3.63 1.76 -20.55
C MET A 72 -4.25 1.15 -19.29
N ILE A 73 -3.77 -0.02 -18.87
CA ILE A 73 -4.26 -0.70 -17.67
C ILE A 73 -4.06 0.21 -16.45
N SER A 74 -2.85 0.75 -16.25
CA SER A 74 -2.57 1.63 -15.12
C SER A 74 -3.35 2.95 -15.19
N ALA A 75 -3.56 3.53 -16.38
CA ALA A 75 -4.39 4.71 -16.55
C ALA A 75 -5.85 4.46 -16.14
N VAL A 76 -6.44 3.36 -16.61
CA VAL A 76 -7.81 2.99 -16.26
C VAL A 76 -7.92 2.65 -14.78
N THR A 77 -6.99 1.85 -14.25
CA THR A 77 -6.98 1.46 -12.84
C THR A 77 -6.90 2.69 -11.94
N LEU A 78 -5.95 3.59 -12.19
CA LEU A 78 -5.78 4.76 -11.33
C LEU A 78 -6.88 5.80 -11.53
N ALA A 79 -7.45 5.93 -12.73
CA ALA A 79 -8.64 6.76 -12.97
C ALA A 79 -9.84 6.27 -12.14
N VAL A 80 -10.11 4.96 -12.18
CA VAL A 80 -11.20 4.35 -11.41
C VAL A 80 -10.96 4.48 -9.92
N LEU A 81 -9.76 4.13 -9.43
CA LEU A 81 -9.41 4.23 -8.02
C LEU A 81 -9.48 5.67 -7.49
N SER A 82 -8.92 6.62 -8.23
CA SER A 82 -8.95 8.04 -7.86
C SER A 82 -10.37 8.60 -7.77
N THR A 83 -11.21 8.25 -8.74
CA THR A 83 -12.61 8.70 -8.77
C THR A 83 -13.43 8.03 -7.67
N ALA A 84 -13.27 6.73 -7.48
CA ALA A 84 -13.93 5.99 -6.40
C ALA A 84 -13.52 6.53 -5.03
N TYR A 85 -12.22 6.77 -4.82
CA TYR A 85 -11.71 7.34 -3.58
C TYR A 85 -12.25 8.77 -3.37
N ALA A 86 -12.25 9.63 -4.39
CA ALA A 86 -12.81 10.97 -4.27
C ALA A 86 -14.30 10.96 -3.90
N TRP A 87 -15.08 10.04 -4.49
CA TRP A 87 -16.48 9.85 -4.15
C TRP A 87 -16.64 9.33 -2.70
N LEU A 88 -15.86 8.32 -2.32
CA LEU A 88 -15.88 7.77 -0.96
C LEU A 88 -15.49 8.82 0.09
N LEU A 89 -14.50 9.66 -0.20
CA LEU A 89 -14.06 10.70 0.71
C LEU A 89 -15.09 11.81 0.86
N THR A 90 -15.69 12.27 -0.27
CA THR A 90 -16.53 13.48 -0.27
C THR A 90 -18.02 13.20 -0.06
N VAL A 91 -18.50 12.00 -0.39
CA VAL A 91 -19.93 11.63 -0.32
C VAL A 91 -20.19 10.62 0.78
N ALA A 92 -19.40 9.55 0.84
CA ALA A 92 -19.55 8.50 1.83
C ALA A 92 -18.78 8.78 3.13
N GLU A 93 -17.95 9.86 3.14
CA GLU A 93 -17.16 10.25 4.32
C GLU A 93 -16.36 9.08 4.92
N CYS A 94 -15.70 8.29 4.06
CA CYS A 94 -15.06 7.03 4.42
C CYS A 94 -13.93 7.15 5.46
N GLN A 95 -13.46 8.37 5.72
CA GLN A 95 -12.44 8.68 6.73
C GLN A 95 -12.95 9.56 7.87
N ASN A 96 -14.25 9.81 7.93
CA ASN A 96 -14.84 10.61 9.00
C ASN A 96 -15.07 9.71 10.22
N VAL A 97 -14.22 9.87 11.23
CA VAL A 97 -14.31 9.18 12.51
C VAL A 97 -14.52 10.21 13.63
N THR A 98 -15.15 9.80 14.72
CA THR A 98 -15.52 10.71 15.83
C THR A 98 -14.32 11.43 16.44
N GLU A 99 -13.16 10.79 16.41
CA GLU A 99 -11.92 11.29 17.02
C GLU A 99 -11.19 12.32 16.15
N VAL A 100 -11.39 12.26 14.82
CA VAL A 100 -10.69 13.11 13.86
C VAL A 100 -11.69 13.73 12.90
N GLN A 101 -12.03 14.98 13.15
CA GLN A 101 -12.92 15.78 12.32
C GLN A 101 -12.17 17.03 11.82
N PRO A 102 -11.36 16.91 10.77
CA PRO A 102 -10.64 18.07 10.23
C PRO A 102 -11.62 19.10 9.68
N GLY A 103 -11.25 20.38 9.77
CA GLY A 103 -11.98 21.45 9.08
C GLY A 103 -12.06 21.19 7.58
N MET A 104 -13.08 21.74 6.91
CA MET A 104 -13.36 21.53 5.48
C MET A 104 -12.11 21.69 4.57
N PRO A 105 -11.23 22.70 4.72
CA PRO A 105 -10.05 22.83 3.89
C PRO A 105 -9.08 21.63 4.03
N MET A 106 -8.89 21.16 5.26
CA MET A 106 -7.99 20.03 5.55
C MET A 106 -8.59 18.68 5.11
N HIS A 107 -9.91 18.53 5.24
CA HIS A 107 -10.60 17.36 4.68
C HIS A 107 -10.41 17.24 3.17
N LEU A 108 -10.53 18.35 2.43
CA LEU A 108 -10.29 18.37 0.99
C LEU A 108 -8.82 18.17 0.64
N LEU A 109 -7.88 18.62 1.47
CA LEU A 109 -6.44 18.43 1.26
C LEU A 109 -6.01 16.96 1.38
N ARG A 110 -6.77 16.13 2.08
CA ARG A 110 -6.58 14.67 2.09
C ARG A 110 -6.70 14.06 0.69
N LEU A 111 -7.52 14.64 -0.19
CA LEU A 111 -7.70 14.11 -1.54
C LEU A 111 -6.38 14.13 -2.34
N PRO A 112 -5.72 15.27 -2.60
CA PRO A 112 -4.45 15.26 -3.33
C PRO A 112 -3.36 14.48 -2.61
N PHE A 113 -3.31 14.49 -1.29
CA PHE A 113 -2.34 13.72 -0.50
C PHE A 113 -2.47 12.21 -0.75
N HIS A 114 -3.68 11.67 -0.70
CA HIS A 114 -3.90 10.26 -0.97
C HIS A 114 -3.90 9.92 -2.47
N LEU A 115 -4.13 10.88 -3.38
CA LEU A 115 -3.91 10.66 -4.81
C LEU A 115 -2.43 10.42 -5.13
N ILE A 116 -1.52 11.15 -4.46
CA ILE A 116 -0.08 10.89 -4.56
C ILE A 116 0.25 9.48 -4.03
N PHE A 117 -0.34 9.11 -2.90
CA PHE A 117 -0.20 7.75 -2.37
C PHE A 117 -0.68 6.68 -3.36
N LEU A 118 -1.88 6.81 -3.92
CA LEU A 118 -2.44 5.90 -4.92
C LEU A 118 -1.56 5.81 -6.18
N PHE A 119 -1.00 6.92 -6.61
CA PHE A 119 -0.04 6.96 -7.71
C PHE A 119 1.22 6.15 -7.41
N LEU A 120 1.87 6.39 -6.27
CA LEU A 120 3.12 5.73 -5.89
C LEU A 120 2.93 4.23 -5.63
N ILE A 121 1.84 3.86 -4.95
CA ILE A 121 1.55 2.44 -4.70
C ILE A 121 1.20 1.69 -6.00
N THR A 122 0.56 2.37 -6.97
CA THR A 122 0.30 1.81 -8.29
C THR A 122 1.60 1.60 -9.07
N ALA A 123 2.53 2.56 -9.02
CA ALA A 123 3.84 2.43 -9.67
C ALA A 123 4.66 1.28 -9.06
N ALA A 124 4.72 1.19 -7.73
CA ALA A 124 5.40 0.12 -7.01
C ALA A 124 4.76 -1.26 -7.30
N THR A 125 3.43 -1.34 -7.31
CA THR A 125 2.70 -2.56 -7.66
C THR A 125 3.00 -3.01 -9.10
N LEU A 126 3.09 -2.07 -10.02
CA LEU A 126 3.37 -2.37 -11.42
C LEU A 126 4.76 -2.95 -11.62
N THR A 127 5.78 -2.41 -10.95
CA THR A 127 7.15 -2.95 -11.01
C THR A 127 7.24 -4.33 -10.37
N ASP A 128 6.56 -4.53 -9.24
CA ASP A 128 6.54 -5.81 -8.54
C ASP A 128 5.81 -6.93 -9.34
N LEU A 129 4.75 -6.57 -10.06
CA LEU A 129 4.06 -7.50 -10.97
C LEU A 129 4.87 -7.87 -12.20
N LEU A 130 5.77 -6.99 -12.65
CA LEU A 130 6.53 -7.16 -13.88
C LEU A 130 7.87 -7.85 -13.65
N ASP A 131 8.57 -7.51 -12.57
CA ASP A 131 9.94 -7.95 -12.31
C ASP A 131 10.20 -8.40 -10.87
N TYR A 132 9.16 -8.54 -10.06
CA TYR A 132 9.28 -8.94 -8.64
C TYR A 132 10.21 -8.03 -7.83
N ALA A 133 10.29 -6.77 -8.21
CA ALA A 133 11.14 -5.76 -7.56
C ALA A 133 10.36 -4.48 -7.28
N ILE A 134 10.57 -3.92 -6.10
CA ILE A 134 10.03 -2.63 -5.69
C ILE A 134 11.21 -1.66 -5.60
N PRO A 135 11.36 -0.74 -6.56
CA PRO A 135 12.46 0.23 -6.57
C PRO A 135 12.35 1.24 -5.42
N ASP A 136 13.48 1.56 -4.82
CA ASP A 136 13.56 2.52 -3.72
C ASP A 136 13.16 3.94 -4.14
N ASP A 137 13.26 4.28 -5.42
CA ASP A 137 12.86 5.59 -5.96
C ASP A 137 11.42 5.96 -5.60
N PHE A 138 10.46 5.03 -5.76
CA PHE A 138 9.05 5.27 -5.41
C PHE A 138 8.87 5.38 -3.91
N ILE A 139 9.59 4.54 -3.17
CA ILE A 139 9.47 4.44 -1.72
C ILE A 139 10.02 5.69 -1.03
N VAL A 140 11.22 6.13 -1.42
CA VAL A 140 11.84 7.33 -0.85
C VAL A 140 11.00 8.56 -1.13
N VAL A 141 10.57 8.76 -2.38
CA VAL A 141 9.69 9.87 -2.74
C VAL A 141 8.38 9.80 -1.94
N GLY A 142 7.82 8.60 -1.77
CA GLY A 142 6.60 8.39 -1.01
C GLY A 142 6.77 8.72 0.47
N ILE A 143 7.79 8.20 1.13
CA ILE A 143 8.07 8.47 2.55
C ILE A 143 8.30 9.96 2.78
N VAL A 144 9.14 10.60 1.96
CA VAL A 144 9.40 12.04 2.05
C VAL A 144 8.12 12.86 1.88
N THR A 145 7.30 12.51 0.90
CA THR A 145 6.01 13.20 0.66
C THR A 145 5.05 12.99 1.82
N ALA A 146 4.96 11.78 2.38
CA ALA A 146 4.10 11.47 3.51
C ALA A 146 4.51 12.24 4.76
N VAL A 147 5.80 12.17 5.12
CA VAL A 147 6.34 12.84 6.32
C VAL A 147 6.21 14.36 6.20
N LEU A 148 6.62 14.95 5.06
CA LEU A 148 6.50 16.39 4.86
C LEU A 148 5.05 16.85 4.81
N GLY A 149 4.18 16.13 4.09
CA GLY A 149 2.76 16.45 3.98
C GLY A 149 2.06 16.41 5.33
N ALA A 150 2.26 15.35 6.12
CA ALA A 150 1.70 15.21 7.45
C ALA A 150 2.24 16.28 8.43
N THR A 151 3.55 16.59 8.36
CA THR A 151 4.18 17.58 9.23
C THR A 151 3.72 18.99 8.89
N VAL A 152 3.73 19.36 7.61
CA VAL A 152 3.40 20.75 7.20
C VAL A 152 1.91 21.05 7.39
N SER A 153 1.03 20.10 7.10
CA SER A 153 -0.41 20.30 7.29
C SER A 153 -0.85 20.20 8.75
N GLY A 154 -0.28 19.26 9.50
CA GLY A 154 -0.68 18.96 10.87
C GLY A 154 -2.02 18.21 11.04
N ASP A 155 -2.86 18.11 9.99
CA ASP A 155 -4.25 17.61 10.06
C ASP A 155 -4.64 16.61 8.95
N LEU A 156 -3.65 16.00 8.26
CA LEU A 156 -3.91 14.98 7.22
C LEU A 156 -4.16 13.57 7.78
N GLN A 157 -3.91 13.36 9.06
CA GLN A 157 -4.07 12.08 9.72
C GLN A 157 -5.52 11.59 9.67
N ILE A 158 -5.70 10.33 9.34
CA ILE A 158 -7.02 9.67 9.32
C ILE A 158 -7.45 9.18 10.71
N ILE A 159 -6.49 9.05 11.63
CA ILE A 159 -6.66 8.78 13.05
C ILE A 159 -5.48 9.39 13.82
N HIS A 160 -5.66 9.74 15.09
CA HIS A 160 -4.56 10.22 15.93
C HIS A 160 -3.53 9.11 16.24
N VAL A 161 -2.31 9.52 16.57
CA VAL A 161 -1.24 8.56 16.97
C VAL A 161 -1.70 7.66 18.11
N TRP A 162 -2.42 8.22 19.08
CA TRP A 162 -3.01 7.47 20.18
C TRP A 162 -4.29 8.15 20.64
N VAL A 163 -5.32 7.33 20.90
CA VAL A 163 -6.57 7.78 21.50
C VAL A 163 -6.81 6.91 22.72
N ASN A 164 -6.94 7.52 23.89
CA ASN A 164 -7.25 6.81 25.12
C ASN A 164 -8.76 6.89 25.37
N TRP A 165 -9.46 5.77 25.13
CA TRP A 165 -10.88 5.64 25.41
C TRP A 165 -11.17 5.24 26.86
N ASP A 166 -10.19 4.67 27.56
CA ASP A 166 -10.32 4.23 28.96
C ASP A 166 -10.04 5.33 29.97
N ALA A 167 -9.61 6.51 29.51
CA ALA A 167 -9.36 7.63 30.40
C ALA A 167 -10.67 8.12 31.03
N GLN A 168 -10.87 7.83 32.30
CA GLN A 168 -11.97 8.35 33.09
C GLN A 168 -11.65 9.78 33.53
N ILE A 169 -12.11 10.75 32.76
CA ILE A 169 -12.04 12.16 33.16
C ILE A 169 -13.41 12.54 33.72
N PRO A 170 -13.50 12.95 35.03
CA PRO A 170 -14.76 13.35 35.61
C PRO A 170 -15.44 14.45 34.80
N GLY A 171 -16.67 14.20 34.34
CA GLY A 171 -17.46 15.17 33.58
C GLY A 171 -17.22 15.22 32.06
N LEU A 172 -16.33 14.38 31.49
CA LEU A 172 -16.16 14.23 30.05
C LEU A 172 -16.49 12.80 29.62
N TYR A 173 -17.44 12.68 28.72
CA TYR A 173 -17.71 11.43 27.98
C TYR A 173 -17.05 11.55 26.60
N GLY A 174 -15.98 10.77 26.36
CA GLY A 174 -15.35 10.75 25.05
C GLY A 174 -13.85 10.43 25.09
N PRO A 175 -13.23 10.33 23.92
CA PRO A 175 -11.81 10.01 23.82
C PRO A 175 -10.92 11.10 24.39
N TYR A 176 -9.97 10.73 25.22
CA TYR A 176 -8.95 11.66 25.70
C TYR A 176 -7.81 11.76 24.69
N LEU A 177 -7.59 12.97 24.20
CA LEU A 177 -6.42 13.33 23.41
C LEU A 177 -5.42 14.05 24.29
N PRO A 178 -4.14 13.60 24.33
CA PRO A 178 -3.09 14.29 25.06
C PRO A 178 -2.95 15.76 24.63
N GLU A 179 -2.71 16.64 25.59
CA GLU A 179 -2.64 18.10 25.36
C GLU A 179 -1.59 18.51 24.30
N TRP A 180 -0.46 17.79 24.24
CA TRP A 180 0.56 18.07 23.24
C TRP A 180 0.05 17.87 21.80
N MET A 181 -0.83 16.91 21.56
CA MET A 181 -1.43 16.69 20.23
C MET A 181 -2.35 17.83 19.82
N LYS A 182 -3.05 18.44 20.78
CA LYS A 182 -3.95 19.56 20.54
C LYS A 182 -3.22 20.87 20.25
N HIS A 183 -2.07 21.09 20.89
CA HIS A 183 -1.32 22.34 20.77
C HIS A 183 -0.18 22.31 19.75
N HIS A 184 0.28 21.11 19.34
CA HIS A 184 1.41 20.94 18.43
C HIS A 184 1.05 20.07 17.22
N HIS A 185 0.09 20.52 16.40
CA HIS A 185 -0.41 19.79 15.25
C HIS A 185 0.68 19.32 14.28
N HIS A 186 1.66 20.18 13.97
CA HIS A 186 2.78 19.83 13.09
C HIS A 186 3.66 18.72 13.67
N LEU A 187 3.95 18.80 14.98
CA LEU A 187 4.69 17.74 15.67
C LEU A 187 3.89 16.44 15.72
N HIS A 188 2.58 16.54 15.97
CA HIS A 188 1.69 15.39 15.93
C HIS A 188 1.68 14.71 14.54
N GLY A 189 1.59 15.50 13.46
CA GLY A 189 1.67 15.00 12.10
C GLY A 189 3.00 14.27 11.79
N LEU A 190 4.12 14.84 12.27
CA LEU A 190 5.43 14.20 12.15
C LEU A 190 5.48 12.86 12.89
N VAL A 191 5.10 12.85 14.17
CA VAL A 191 5.11 11.65 15.00
C VAL A 191 4.18 10.59 14.44
N TRP A 192 2.99 10.98 13.96
CA TRP A 192 2.03 10.08 13.33
C TRP A 192 2.60 9.37 12.10
N SER A 193 3.20 10.13 11.19
CA SER A 193 3.79 9.56 9.96
C SER A 193 4.99 8.65 10.28
N LEU A 194 5.88 9.06 11.19
CA LEU A 194 7.03 8.26 11.61
C LEU A 194 6.61 7.01 12.38
N ALA A 195 5.60 7.10 13.26
CA ALA A 195 5.06 5.94 13.97
C ALA A 195 4.46 4.92 12.99
N GLY A 196 3.70 5.41 12.00
CA GLY A 196 3.17 4.55 10.93
C GLY A 196 4.26 3.87 10.11
N MET A 197 5.25 4.65 9.68
CA MET A 197 6.41 4.15 8.93
C MET A 197 7.14 3.05 9.70
N THR A 198 7.47 3.30 10.96
CA THR A 198 8.22 2.35 11.79
C THR A 198 7.41 1.11 12.13
N ALA A 199 6.14 1.25 12.48
CA ALA A 199 5.27 0.12 12.79
C ALA A 199 5.08 -0.82 11.58
N GLY A 200 4.75 -0.26 10.41
CA GLY A 200 4.58 -1.03 9.17
C GLY A 200 5.86 -1.75 8.77
N ALA A 201 6.98 -1.03 8.72
CA ALA A 201 8.28 -1.60 8.38
C ALA A 201 8.71 -2.69 9.35
N THR A 202 8.64 -2.42 10.67
CA THR A 202 9.09 -3.36 11.71
C THR A 202 8.28 -4.65 11.69
N PHE A 203 6.95 -4.55 11.53
CA PHE A 203 6.10 -5.75 11.49
C PHE A 203 6.50 -6.67 10.33
N ILE A 204 6.59 -6.15 9.11
CA ILE A 204 6.98 -6.95 7.94
C ILE A 204 8.43 -7.41 8.02
N TRP A 205 9.32 -6.60 8.58
CA TRP A 205 10.70 -7.02 8.81
C TRP A 205 10.81 -8.21 9.78
N VAL A 206 10.03 -8.22 10.86
CA VAL A 206 9.94 -9.34 11.80
C VAL A 206 9.34 -10.58 11.13
N VAL A 207 8.25 -10.43 10.38
CA VAL A 207 7.64 -11.53 9.59
C VAL A 207 8.66 -12.13 8.62
N ARG A 208 9.42 -11.29 7.91
CA ARG A 208 10.49 -11.71 7.01
C ARG A 208 11.59 -12.46 7.75
N GLY A 209 12.00 -11.98 8.92
CA GLY A 209 13.01 -12.63 9.75
C GLY A 209 12.57 -14.01 10.24
N ILE A 210 11.36 -14.10 10.82
CA ILE A 210 10.79 -15.36 11.31
C ILE A 210 10.64 -16.37 10.17
N SER A 211 10.07 -15.96 9.04
CA SER A 211 9.85 -16.85 7.90
C SER A 211 11.18 -17.32 7.28
N GLY A 212 12.16 -16.43 7.13
CA GLY A 212 13.49 -16.78 6.65
C GLY A 212 14.22 -17.76 7.58
N TRP A 213 14.13 -17.54 8.90
CA TRP A 213 14.73 -18.43 9.90
C TRP A 213 14.08 -19.82 9.91
N ILE A 214 12.75 -19.88 9.87
CA ILE A 214 12.03 -21.16 9.90
C ILE A 214 12.24 -21.93 8.59
N LEU A 215 12.11 -21.27 7.43
CA LEU A 215 12.18 -21.93 6.12
C LEU A 215 13.62 -22.17 5.63
N GLY A 216 14.61 -21.50 6.26
CA GLY A 216 16.01 -21.59 5.86
C GLY A 216 16.35 -20.90 4.54
N GLN A 217 15.43 -20.11 4.00
CA GLN A 217 15.60 -19.32 2.77
C GLN A 217 14.76 -18.03 2.84
N PRO A 218 15.14 -16.97 2.10
CA PRO A 218 14.36 -15.75 2.05
C PRO A 218 12.95 -16.03 1.51
N ALA A 219 11.92 -15.86 2.34
CA ALA A 219 10.53 -16.10 1.95
C ALA A 219 9.85 -14.84 1.42
N MET A 220 10.41 -13.64 1.69
CA MET A 220 9.83 -12.34 1.38
C MET A 220 10.93 -11.34 1.00
N GLY A 221 10.67 -10.49 0.03
CA GLY A 221 11.58 -9.43 -0.41
C GLY A 221 11.78 -8.33 0.65
N PHE A 222 12.89 -7.59 0.58
CA PHE A 222 13.07 -6.38 1.39
C PHE A 222 12.18 -5.23 0.89
N GLY A 223 11.81 -5.25 -0.39
CA GLY A 223 10.88 -4.30 -0.98
C GLY A 223 9.51 -4.27 -0.31
N ASP A 224 9.01 -5.41 0.21
CA ASP A 224 7.75 -5.45 0.97
C ASP A 224 7.87 -4.68 2.31
N VAL A 225 9.05 -4.71 2.94
CA VAL A 225 9.34 -3.95 4.18
C VAL A 225 9.31 -2.45 3.90
N THR A 226 10.00 -2.02 2.84
CA THR A 226 10.05 -0.60 2.45
C THR A 226 8.71 -0.10 1.94
N LEU A 227 7.96 -0.93 1.22
CA LEU A 227 6.59 -0.64 0.79
C LEU A 227 5.66 -0.39 1.99
N MET A 228 5.74 -1.24 3.02
CA MET A 228 4.94 -1.05 4.23
C MET A 228 5.41 0.15 5.06
N ALA A 229 6.69 0.52 5.01
CA ALA A 229 7.16 1.78 5.56
C ALA A 229 6.45 2.98 4.91
N MET A 230 6.37 3.00 3.58
CA MET A 230 5.67 4.04 2.83
C MET A 230 4.16 4.05 3.12
N ILE A 231 3.51 2.90 3.10
CA ILE A 231 2.08 2.76 3.42
C ILE A 231 1.80 3.29 4.82
N GLY A 232 2.60 2.89 5.81
CA GLY A 232 2.47 3.35 7.18
C GLY A 232 2.70 4.85 7.34
N ALA A 233 3.64 5.44 6.62
CA ALA A 233 3.90 6.88 6.62
C ALA A 233 2.71 7.70 6.13
N PHE A 234 1.95 7.19 5.13
CA PHE A 234 0.74 7.85 4.59
C PHE A 234 -0.52 7.62 5.42
N MET A 235 -0.63 6.51 6.12
CA MET A 235 -1.89 6.09 6.76
C MET A 235 -1.85 6.11 8.29
N GLY A 236 -0.65 6.15 8.88
CA GLY A 236 -0.47 5.93 10.31
C GLY A 236 -0.40 4.45 10.69
N TRP A 237 -0.05 4.15 11.95
CA TRP A 237 0.26 2.80 12.38
C TRP A 237 -0.96 1.88 12.53
N GLN A 238 -2.12 2.41 12.98
CA GLN A 238 -3.33 1.60 13.14
C GLN A 238 -3.86 1.10 11.77
N PRO A 239 -4.08 1.96 10.77
CA PRO A 239 -4.49 1.50 9.44
C PRO A 239 -3.44 0.62 8.76
N ALA A 240 -2.15 0.88 8.99
CA ALA A 240 -1.08 0.04 8.44
C ALA A 240 -1.15 -1.39 9.00
N LEU A 241 -1.36 -1.57 10.31
CA LEU A 241 -1.56 -2.89 10.90
C LEU A 241 -2.85 -3.56 10.39
N CYS A 242 -3.94 -2.82 10.20
CA CYS A 242 -5.15 -3.35 9.57
C CYS A 242 -4.87 -3.82 8.13
N ALA A 243 -4.10 -3.05 7.35
CA ALA A 243 -3.72 -3.45 6.00
C ALA A 243 -2.90 -4.75 5.98
N ILE A 244 -1.96 -4.91 6.91
CA ILE A 244 -1.16 -6.13 7.06
C ILE A 244 -2.05 -7.33 7.40
N THR A 245 -3.05 -7.17 8.28
CA THR A 245 -3.96 -8.27 8.65
C THR A 245 -4.90 -8.67 7.52
N ILE A 246 -5.28 -7.73 6.65
CA ILE A 246 -6.12 -7.99 5.48
C ILE A 246 -5.30 -8.59 4.32
N ALA A 247 -3.99 -8.31 4.22
CA ALA A 247 -3.15 -8.72 3.10
C ALA A 247 -3.14 -10.25 2.83
N PRO A 248 -3.10 -11.16 3.81
CA PRO A 248 -3.24 -12.60 3.55
C PRO A 248 -4.57 -12.98 2.93
N VAL A 249 -5.67 -12.33 3.34
CA VAL A 249 -7.00 -12.58 2.77
C VAL A 249 -7.05 -12.12 1.32
N THR A 250 -6.54 -10.91 1.03
CA THR A 250 -6.44 -10.42 -0.36
C THR A 250 -5.54 -11.31 -1.21
N ALA A 251 -4.44 -11.84 -0.64
CA ALA A 251 -3.56 -12.77 -1.33
C ALA A 251 -4.26 -14.08 -1.70
N ILE A 252 -5.07 -14.64 -0.80
CA ILE A 252 -5.85 -15.85 -1.07
C ILE A 252 -6.90 -15.57 -2.15
N VAL A 253 -7.69 -14.51 -2.02
CA VAL A 253 -8.78 -14.20 -2.95
C VAL A 253 -8.26 -13.81 -4.32
N VAL A 254 -7.43 -12.76 -4.37
CA VAL A 254 -6.90 -12.21 -5.64
C VAL A 254 -5.89 -13.18 -6.25
N GLY A 255 -5.01 -13.79 -5.45
CA GLY A 255 -4.03 -14.76 -5.91
C GLY A 255 -4.67 -16.01 -6.50
N SER A 256 -5.73 -16.54 -5.87
CA SER A 256 -6.49 -17.68 -6.43
C SER A 256 -7.14 -17.31 -7.75
N LEU A 257 -7.73 -16.12 -7.86
CA LEU A 257 -8.33 -15.62 -9.09
C LEU A 257 -7.30 -15.47 -10.21
N VAL A 258 -6.16 -14.84 -9.90
CA VAL A 258 -5.05 -14.68 -10.87
C VAL A 258 -4.53 -16.04 -11.31
N ARG A 259 -4.37 -17.00 -10.39
CA ARG A 259 -3.95 -18.38 -10.73
C ARG A 259 -4.91 -19.08 -11.66
N VAL A 260 -6.22 -18.98 -11.42
CA VAL A 260 -7.26 -19.57 -12.27
C VAL A 260 -7.25 -18.95 -13.68
N ILE A 261 -7.09 -17.63 -13.78
CA ILE A 261 -7.15 -16.91 -15.06
C ILE A 261 -5.85 -17.03 -15.86
N THR A 262 -4.68 -16.98 -15.20
CA THR A 262 -3.39 -16.88 -15.88
C THR A 262 -2.54 -18.15 -15.83
N GLY A 263 -2.89 -19.11 -14.97
CA GLY A 263 -2.09 -20.33 -14.71
C GLY A 263 -0.78 -20.07 -13.95
N ARG A 264 -0.48 -18.83 -13.55
CA ARG A 264 0.76 -18.51 -12.81
C ARG A 264 0.67 -19.02 -11.39
N THR A 265 1.73 -19.68 -10.93
CA THR A 265 1.82 -20.25 -9.57
C THR A 265 2.54 -19.34 -8.59
N PHE A 266 3.37 -18.41 -9.07
CA PHE A 266 4.13 -17.47 -8.26
C PHE A 266 3.59 -16.07 -8.46
N VAL A 267 3.29 -15.37 -7.37
CA VAL A 267 2.79 -13.99 -7.38
C VAL A 267 3.51 -13.22 -6.30
N ALA A 268 3.98 -12.01 -6.64
CA ALA A 268 4.61 -11.09 -5.70
C ALA A 268 3.66 -10.74 -4.55
N PHE A 269 4.18 -10.50 -3.34
CA PHE A 269 3.36 -10.16 -2.17
C PHE A 269 2.98 -8.67 -2.10
N GLY A 270 3.84 -7.79 -2.66
CA GLY A 270 3.62 -6.35 -2.69
C GLY A 270 2.25 -5.90 -3.22
N PRO A 271 1.75 -6.45 -4.34
CA PRO A 271 0.42 -6.13 -4.86
C PRO A 271 -0.72 -6.38 -3.86
N TYR A 272 -0.62 -7.43 -3.03
CA TYR A 272 -1.64 -7.73 -2.02
C TYR A 272 -1.60 -6.75 -0.84
N LEU A 273 -0.39 -6.34 -0.43
CA LEU A 273 -0.20 -5.25 0.52
C LEU A 273 -0.79 -3.94 -0.01
N ALA A 274 -0.55 -3.64 -1.27
CA ALA A 274 -1.09 -2.45 -1.94
C ALA A 274 -2.63 -2.46 -1.97
N VAL A 275 -3.24 -3.57 -2.39
CA VAL A 275 -4.70 -3.72 -2.44
C VAL A 275 -5.30 -3.60 -1.05
N SER A 276 -4.72 -4.25 -0.03
CA SER A 276 -5.21 -4.16 1.34
C SER A 276 -5.10 -2.73 1.91
N ALA A 277 -4.01 -2.01 1.61
CA ALA A 277 -3.87 -0.61 1.99
C ALA A 277 -4.95 0.28 1.35
N VAL A 278 -5.26 0.08 0.07
CA VAL A 278 -6.35 0.79 -0.62
C VAL A 278 -7.71 0.44 -0.02
N ILE A 279 -7.96 -0.82 0.30
CA ILE A 279 -9.20 -1.24 0.98
C ILE A 279 -9.33 -0.50 2.30
N VAL A 280 -8.31 -0.52 3.16
CA VAL A 280 -8.33 0.16 4.46
C VAL A 280 -8.51 1.66 4.30
N LEU A 281 -7.81 2.29 3.35
CA LEU A 281 -7.95 3.72 3.08
C LEU A 281 -9.38 4.11 2.71
N CYS A 282 -10.05 3.28 1.89
CA CYS A 282 -11.40 3.50 1.40
C CYS A 282 -12.49 3.11 2.40
N THR A 283 -12.17 2.28 3.40
CA THR A 283 -13.16 1.72 4.34
C THR A 283 -12.86 2.04 5.80
N TRP A 284 -11.94 2.98 6.07
CA TRP A 284 -11.44 3.26 7.40
C TRP A 284 -12.54 3.57 8.42
N ARG A 285 -13.53 4.38 8.06
CA ARG A 285 -14.68 4.68 8.93
C ARG A 285 -15.38 3.43 9.43
N TRP A 286 -15.64 2.48 8.54
CA TRP A 286 -16.35 1.24 8.88
C TRP A 286 -15.47 0.24 9.64
N ILE A 287 -14.15 0.26 9.40
CA ILE A 287 -13.20 -0.56 10.16
C ILE A 287 -13.06 -0.03 11.58
N TRP A 288 -12.99 1.30 11.75
CA TRP A 288 -12.76 1.95 13.04
C TRP A 288 -14.02 2.05 13.89
N ALA A 289 -15.10 2.54 13.30
CA ALA A 289 -16.40 2.57 13.93
C ALA A 289 -17.01 1.16 13.90
N GLU A 290 -17.80 0.77 14.80
CA GLU A 290 -18.49 -0.52 14.96
C GLU A 290 -18.71 -1.33 13.65
N PRO A 291 -18.66 -2.68 13.66
CA PRO A 291 -18.77 -3.60 14.81
C PRO A 291 -17.48 -4.32 15.19
N LEU A 292 -16.33 -3.96 14.61
CA LEU A 292 -15.13 -4.81 14.66
C LEU A 292 -14.28 -4.68 15.93
N LEU A 293 -14.73 -3.95 16.95
CA LEU A 293 -13.96 -3.70 18.19
C LEU A 293 -12.56 -3.10 17.94
N THR A 294 -12.31 -2.64 16.71
CA THR A 294 -10.97 -2.14 16.29
C THR A 294 -10.54 -0.97 17.15
N ARG A 295 -11.47 -0.05 17.42
CA ARG A 295 -11.25 1.09 18.31
C ARG A 295 -10.81 0.65 19.71
N ASP A 296 -11.52 -0.33 20.32
CA ASP A 296 -11.24 -0.81 21.66
C ASP A 296 -9.92 -1.57 21.74
N ILE A 297 -9.61 -2.34 20.70
CA ILE A 297 -8.33 -3.04 20.58
C ILE A 297 -7.17 -2.05 20.52
N PHE A 298 -7.28 -1.02 19.67
CA PHE A 298 -6.21 -0.03 19.47
C PHE A 298 -6.11 1.01 20.61
N SER A 299 -7.11 1.07 21.50
CA SER A 299 -7.04 1.88 22.72
C SER A 299 -6.30 1.19 23.87
N HIS A 300 -6.20 -0.15 23.82
CA HIS A 300 -5.64 -0.95 24.91
C HIS A 300 -4.34 -1.62 24.44
N TRP A 301 -3.18 -1.05 24.82
CA TRP A 301 -1.89 -1.53 24.38
C TRP A 301 -1.59 -3.02 24.67
N PRO A 302 -2.06 -3.64 25.78
CA PRO A 302 -1.86 -5.08 26.00
C PRO A 302 -2.57 -5.94 24.96
N SER A 303 -3.78 -5.52 24.50
CA SER A 303 -4.52 -6.20 23.44
C SER A 303 -3.75 -6.14 22.11
N ILE A 304 -3.15 -5.01 21.79
CA ILE A 304 -2.33 -4.85 20.58
C ILE A 304 -1.13 -5.81 20.63
N LEU A 305 -0.40 -5.82 21.75
CA LEU A 305 0.75 -6.72 21.93
C LEU A 305 0.33 -8.18 21.88
N GLY A 306 -0.80 -8.53 22.50
CA GLY A 306 -1.37 -9.88 22.47
C GLY A 306 -1.73 -10.33 21.04
N LEU A 307 -2.37 -9.47 20.27
CA LEU A 307 -2.73 -9.75 18.88
C LEU A 307 -1.48 -9.88 17.98
N VAL A 308 -0.56 -8.93 18.06
CA VAL A 308 0.69 -8.96 17.30
C VAL A 308 1.52 -10.20 17.66
N GLY A 309 1.71 -10.46 18.96
CA GLY A 309 2.43 -11.64 19.45
C GLY A 309 1.76 -12.94 19.06
N GLY A 310 0.42 -13.02 19.19
CA GLY A 310 -0.38 -14.17 18.79
C GLY A 310 -0.30 -14.43 17.27
N ALA A 311 -0.39 -13.39 16.44
CA ALA A 311 -0.26 -13.50 14.99
C ALA A 311 1.13 -14.01 14.58
N LEU A 312 2.20 -13.48 15.19
CA LEU A 312 3.57 -13.93 14.92
C LEU A 312 3.81 -15.37 15.40
N ALA A 313 3.26 -15.75 16.55
CA ALA A 313 3.34 -17.13 17.06
C ALA A 313 2.57 -18.11 16.14
N ALA A 314 1.36 -17.74 15.70
CA ALA A 314 0.57 -18.53 14.76
C ALA A 314 1.32 -18.70 13.40
N LEU A 315 1.93 -17.62 12.90
CA LEU A 315 2.77 -17.68 11.71
C LEU A 315 3.94 -18.68 11.91
N GLY A 316 4.62 -18.59 13.06
CA GLY A 316 5.73 -19.51 13.38
C GLY A 316 5.31 -20.97 13.40
N VAL A 317 4.14 -21.28 14.02
CA VAL A 317 3.58 -22.64 14.07
C VAL A 317 3.21 -23.14 12.68
N LEU A 318 2.53 -22.30 11.87
CA LEU A 318 2.13 -22.68 10.51
C LEU A 318 3.35 -22.94 9.60
N LEU A 319 4.36 -22.07 9.66
CA LEU A 319 5.58 -22.24 8.86
C LEU A 319 6.41 -23.45 9.35
N GLY A 320 6.47 -23.69 10.66
CA GLY A 320 7.12 -24.86 11.24
C GLY A 320 6.44 -26.16 10.80
N GLY A 321 5.11 -26.20 10.82
CA GLY A 321 4.31 -27.32 10.32
C GLY A 321 4.54 -27.56 8.82
N LEU A 322 4.57 -26.50 8.02
CA LEU A 322 4.86 -26.58 6.58
C LEU A 322 6.27 -27.14 6.32
N ARG A 323 7.28 -26.67 7.07
CA ARG A 323 8.65 -27.20 6.95
C ARG A 323 8.73 -28.69 7.27
N MET A 324 8.05 -29.14 8.35
CA MET A 324 7.99 -30.55 8.72
C MET A 324 7.33 -31.38 7.60
N PHE A 325 6.20 -30.92 7.08
CA PHE A 325 5.50 -31.60 6.00
C PHE A 325 6.37 -31.75 4.74
N LEU A 326 7.06 -30.70 4.34
CA LEU A 326 7.97 -30.74 3.18
C LEU A 326 9.16 -31.67 3.40
N SER A 327 9.72 -31.75 4.62
CA SER A 327 10.81 -32.68 4.93
C SER A 327 10.39 -34.14 4.85
N MET A 328 9.19 -34.47 5.36
CA MET A 328 8.61 -35.83 5.29
C MET A 328 8.33 -36.25 3.86
N SER A 329 7.83 -35.33 3.02
CA SER A 329 7.55 -35.60 1.59
C SER A 329 8.83 -35.90 0.79
N THR A 330 9.94 -35.19 1.09
CA THR A 330 11.23 -35.43 0.40
C THR A 330 11.86 -36.78 0.79
N ASP A 331 11.70 -37.23 2.02
CA ASP A 331 12.20 -38.51 2.49
C ASP A 331 11.38 -39.69 1.92
N SER A 332 10.09 -39.49 1.62
CA SER A 332 9.26 -40.53 0.97
C SER A 332 9.58 -40.74 -0.50
N ILE A 333 10.11 -39.77 -1.20
CA ILE A 333 10.52 -39.84 -2.61
C ILE A 333 11.93 -40.47 -2.77
N ARG A 334 12.74 -40.41 -1.70
CA ARG A 334 14.10 -41.01 -1.71
C ARG A 334 14.14 -42.48 -1.28
N ARG A 335 13.05 -43.03 -0.81
CA ARG A 335 12.87 -44.47 -0.54
C ARG A 335 12.15 -45.17 -1.70
#